data_64c2d4e7daf29f85fee5f7d96c110a3a
#
_entry.id   64c2d4e7daf29f85fee5f7d96c110a3a
#
_cell.length_a   1.000
_cell.length_b   1.000
_cell.length_c   1.000
_cell.angle_alpha   90.00
_cell.angle_beta   90.00
_cell.angle_gamma   90.00
#
_symmetry.space_group_name_H-M   'P 1'
#
loop_
_entity.id
_entity.type
_entity.pdbx_description
1 polymer ?
#
loop_
_entity_poly.entity_id
_entity_poly.type
_entity_poly.pdbx_seq_one_letter_code
_entity_poly.pdbx_strand_id
1 'polypeptide(L)'
;NLFGDILTDLGGAVSGGIGLASSANLNPERTGPSMFEPVHGSAPDIAGKGLANPTAAILSGAMMLDFLGEDAAAGRIRAACADPDTQLDGTVATGDAIAERVQG
;
A
#
# COMPACT_ATOMS: atom_id res chain seq x y z
N ASN A 1 -14.41 -0.82 -13.87
CA ASN A 1 -14.96 0.33 -13.21
C ASN A 1 -14.72 1.60 -13.99
N LEU A 2 -15.80 2.30 -14.32
CA LEU A 2 -15.71 3.47 -15.20
C LEU A 2 -15.23 4.72 -14.51
N PHE A 3 -15.29 4.76 -13.19
CA PHE A 3 -15.12 6.00 -12.46
C PHE A 3 -13.79 6.11 -11.76
N GLY A 4 -12.84 5.37 -12.22
CA GLY A 4 -11.57 5.66 -11.70
C GLY A 4 -10.96 4.61 -10.83
N ASP A 5 -11.06 3.39 -11.26
CA ASP A 5 -10.12 2.42 -10.76
C ASP A 5 -8.76 2.89 -11.21
N ILE A 6 -8.01 3.39 -10.28
CA ILE A 6 -6.64 3.78 -10.53
C ILE A 6 -5.77 2.67 -9.99
N LEU A 7 -5.18 1.93 -10.91
CA LEU A 7 -4.22 0.91 -10.56
C LEU A 7 -2.83 1.54 -10.61
N THR A 8 -2.14 1.53 -9.51
CA THR A 8 -0.76 1.94 -9.50
C THR A 8 0.11 0.72 -9.30
N ASP A 9 1.21 0.69 -9.99
CA ASP A 9 2.22 -0.34 -9.82
C ASP A 9 3.44 0.19 -9.08
N LEU A 10 3.25 1.22 -8.28
CA LEU A 10 4.35 1.86 -7.59
C LEU A 10 5.17 0.85 -6.80
N GLY A 11 4.48 0.04 -6.00
CA GLY A 11 5.16 -1.04 -5.29
C GLY A 11 5.70 -2.09 -6.23
N GLY A 12 4.92 -2.44 -7.27
CA GLY A 12 5.35 -3.41 -8.27
C GLY A 12 6.55 -2.92 -9.07
N ALA A 13 6.59 -1.63 -9.41
CA ALA A 13 7.74 -1.06 -10.11
C ALA A 13 9.00 -1.11 -9.27
N VAL A 14 8.87 -0.91 -7.96
CA VAL A 14 10.01 -0.96 -7.04
C VAL A 14 10.44 -2.40 -6.76
N SER A 15 9.49 -3.30 -6.57
CA SER A 15 9.76 -4.64 -6.06
C SER A 15 9.44 -5.75 -7.04
N GLY A 16 8.82 -5.44 -8.17
CA GLY A 16 8.58 -6.40 -9.23
C GLY A 16 7.45 -7.38 -8.99
N GLY A 17 6.49 -7.10 -8.12
CA GLY A 17 5.43 -8.03 -7.80
C GLY A 17 4.06 -7.41 -7.68
N ILE A 18 3.04 -8.08 -8.21
CA ILE A 18 1.65 -7.63 -8.10
C ILE A 18 1.19 -7.60 -6.64
N GLY A 19 1.77 -8.45 -5.80
CA GLY A 19 1.46 -8.47 -4.37
C GLY A 19 1.84 -7.19 -3.66
N LEU A 20 2.60 -6.31 -4.30
CA LEU A 20 3.03 -5.04 -3.74
C LEU A 20 2.31 -3.85 -4.35
N ALA A 21 1.37 -4.08 -5.26
CA ALA A 21 0.62 -3.01 -5.91
C ALA A 21 -0.61 -2.62 -5.12
N SER A 22 -0.94 -1.35 -5.18
CA SER A 22 -2.14 -0.79 -4.57
C SER A 22 -3.08 -0.26 -5.63
N SER A 23 -4.35 -0.10 -5.26
CA SER A 23 -5.37 0.44 -6.16
C SER A 23 -6.33 1.35 -5.42
N ALA A 24 -7.06 2.16 -6.20
CA ALA A 24 -8.07 3.03 -5.64
C ALA A 24 -9.29 3.08 -6.56
N ASN A 25 -10.44 3.20 -5.95
CA ASN A 25 -11.69 3.48 -6.63
C ASN A 25 -12.18 4.83 -6.09
N LEU A 26 -11.93 5.88 -6.87
CA LEU A 26 -12.08 7.25 -6.39
C LEU A 26 -13.45 7.82 -6.70
N ASN A 27 -13.99 8.57 -5.76
CA ASN A 27 -15.05 9.52 -6.02
C ASN A 27 -14.44 10.93 -6.00
N PRO A 28 -14.04 11.47 -7.17
CA PRO A 28 -13.31 12.74 -7.21
C PRO A 28 -14.13 13.92 -6.69
N GLU A 29 -15.45 13.85 -6.79
CA GLU A 29 -16.35 14.90 -6.33
C GLU A 29 -16.55 14.87 -4.83
N ARG A 30 -16.12 13.80 -4.18
CA ARG A 30 -16.23 13.62 -2.73
C ARG A 30 -17.66 13.68 -2.21
N THR A 31 -18.62 13.32 -3.06
CA THR A 31 -20.04 13.23 -2.68
C THR A 31 -20.41 11.92 -2.01
N GLY A 32 -19.49 10.96 -2.05
CA GLY A 32 -19.64 9.64 -1.45
C GLY A 32 -18.26 9.06 -1.15
N PRO A 33 -18.19 7.82 -0.67
CA PRO A 33 -16.92 7.22 -0.29
C PRO A 33 -16.06 6.89 -1.48
N SER A 34 -14.75 6.86 -1.23
CA SER A 34 -13.75 6.26 -2.09
C SER A 34 -13.17 5.04 -1.40
N MET A 35 -12.54 4.15 -2.15
CA MET A 35 -11.96 2.93 -1.59
C MET A 35 -10.52 2.79 -2.04
N PHE A 36 -9.68 2.33 -1.13
CA PHE A 36 -8.26 2.12 -1.36
C PHE A 36 -7.91 0.73 -0.85
N GLU A 37 -7.31 -0.08 -1.70
CA GLU A 37 -7.03 -1.47 -1.34
C GLU A 37 -5.83 -1.99 -2.10
N PRO A 38 -5.16 -3.05 -1.58
CA PRO A 38 -4.16 -3.75 -2.39
C PRO A 38 -4.81 -4.45 -3.57
N VAL A 39 -4.03 -4.63 -4.64
CA VAL A 39 -4.50 -5.32 -5.84
C VAL A 39 -4.75 -6.81 -5.57
N HIS A 40 -3.93 -7.40 -4.70
CA HIS A 40 -4.04 -8.83 -4.41
C HIS A 40 -5.28 -9.17 -3.57
N GLY A 41 -5.73 -10.40 -3.68
CA GLY A 41 -6.83 -10.92 -2.86
C GLY A 41 -6.39 -11.40 -1.49
N SER A 42 -7.24 -12.18 -0.84
CA SER A 42 -7.06 -12.61 0.55
C SER A 42 -5.99 -13.69 0.75
N ALA A 43 -5.54 -14.33 -0.32
CA ALA A 43 -4.52 -15.38 -0.27
C ALA A 43 -4.77 -16.42 0.83
N PRO A 44 -5.87 -17.17 0.77
CA PRO A 44 -6.26 -18.06 1.86
C PRO A 44 -5.23 -19.14 2.17
N ASP A 45 -4.39 -19.49 1.20
CA ASP A 45 -3.37 -20.53 1.40
C ASP A 45 -2.32 -20.15 2.44
N ILE A 46 -2.11 -18.86 2.65
CA ILE A 46 -1.11 -18.37 3.61
C ILE A 46 -1.74 -17.62 4.78
N ALA A 47 -3.07 -17.62 4.87
CA ALA A 47 -3.76 -16.95 5.98
C ALA A 47 -3.32 -17.55 7.31
N GLY A 48 -3.03 -16.68 8.27
CA GLY A 48 -2.61 -17.08 9.61
C GLY A 48 -1.15 -17.51 9.73
N LYS A 49 -0.39 -17.53 8.63
CA LYS A 49 1.01 -17.98 8.65
C LYS A 49 2.01 -16.83 8.85
N GLY A 50 1.56 -15.58 8.84
CA GLY A 50 2.44 -14.43 8.98
C GLY A 50 3.38 -14.22 7.80
N LEU A 51 3.01 -14.70 6.61
CA LEU A 51 3.87 -14.66 5.43
C LEU A 51 3.52 -13.54 4.46
N ALA A 52 2.28 -13.05 4.47
CA ALA A 52 1.83 -12.04 3.51
C ALA A 52 2.62 -10.74 3.66
N ASN A 53 3.02 -10.14 2.54
CA ASN A 53 3.72 -8.85 2.56
C ASN A 53 2.69 -7.73 2.76
N PRO A 54 2.83 -6.88 3.79
CA PRO A 54 1.86 -5.83 4.07
C PRO A 54 2.04 -4.58 3.22
N THR A 55 3.06 -4.52 2.38
CA THR A 55 3.44 -3.30 1.66
C THR A 55 2.31 -2.75 0.80
N ALA A 56 1.58 -3.61 0.08
CA ALA A 56 0.49 -3.14 -0.77
C ALA A 56 -0.64 -2.49 0.04
N ALA A 57 -0.97 -3.05 1.20
CA ALA A 57 -1.97 -2.45 2.08
C ALA A 57 -1.50 -1.09 2.61
N ILE A 58 -0.23 -1.00 2.98
CA ILE A 58 0.37 0.25 3.47
C ILE A 58 0.39 1.31 2.36
N LEU A 59 0.75 0.92 1.13
CA LEU A 59 0.72 1.83 -0.02
C LEU A 59 -0.70 2.28 -0.35
N SER A 60 -1.70 1.43 -0.13
CA SER A 60 -3.10 1.83 -0.27
C SER A 60 -3.44 2.96 0.70
N GLY A 61 -2.93 2.89 1.93
CA GLY A 61 -3.05 3.98 2.89
C GLY A 61 -2.38 5.26 2.42
N ALA A 62 -1.21 5.15 1.79
CA ALA A 62 -0.54 6.33 1.22
C ALA A 62 -1.37 6.97 0.10
N MET A 63 -1.99 6.16 -0.78
CA MET A 63 -2.89 6.69 -1.79
C MET A 63 -4.07 7.44 -1.18
N MET A 64 -4.64 6.89 -0.11
CA MET A 64 -5.73 7.55 0.61
C MET A 64 -5.28 8.90 1.17
N LEU A 65 -4.09 8.96 1.75
CA LEU A 65 -3.56 10.20 2.30
C LEU A 65 -3.33 11.26 1.20
N ASP A 66 -2.84 10.86 0.04
CA ASP A 66 -2.75 11.77 -1.11
C ASP A 66 -4.11 12.33 -1.50
N PHE A 67 -5.12 11.47 -1.56
CA PHE A 67 -6.47 11.89 -1.91
C PHE A 67 -7.04 12.87 -0.89
N LEU A 68 -6.65 12.75 0.36
CA LEU A 68 -7.07 13.64 1.44
C LEU A 68 -6.20 14.89 1.58
N GLY A 69 -5.18 15.03 0.73
CA GLY A 69 -4.32 16.20 0.77
C GLY A 69 -3.13 16.11 1.70
N GLU A 70 -2.88 14.93 2.27
CA GLU A 70 -1.77 14.71 3.20
C GLU A 70 -0.53 14.21 2.46
N ASP A 71 -0.04 15.02 1.52
CA ASP A 71 1.01 14.63 0.58
C ASP A 71 2.34 14.32 1.26
N ALA A 72 2.69 15.07 2.28
CA ALA A 72 3.95 14.85 2.99
C ALA A 72 3.94 13.51 3.72
N ALA A 73 2.84 13.17 4.37
CA ALA A 73 2.71 11.88 5.04
C ALA A 73 2.73 10.73 4.04
N ALA A 74 2.00 10.88 2.93
CA ALA A 74 1.99 9.87 1.86
C ALA A 74 3.40 9.65 1.30
N GLY A 75 4.15 10.73 1.10
CA GLY A 75 5.52 10.64 0.60
C GLY A 75 6.46 9.89 1.54
N ARG A 76 6.32 10.11 2.84
CA ARG A 76 7.13 9.38 3.83
C ARG A 76 6.82 7.89 3.81
N ILE A 77 5.56 7.54 3.69
CA ILE A 77 5.14 6.13 3.61
C ILE A 77 5.71 5.47 2.36
N ARG A 78 5.59 6.13 1.21
CA ARG A 78 6.14 5.60 -0.05
C ARG A 78 7.64 5.41 0.03
N ALA A 79 8.36 6.37 0.59
CA ALA A 79 9.81 6.26 0.73
C ALA A 79 10.19 5.09 1.63
N ALA A 80 9.47 4.90 2.73
CA ALA A 80 9.70 3.78 3.63
C ALA A 80 9.44 2.44 2.95
N CYS A 81 8.36 2.34 2.18
CA CYS A 81 8.04 1.12 1.44
C CYS A 81 9.04 0.81 0.34
N ALA A 82 9.64 1.83 -0.26
CA ALA A 82 10.63 1.67 -1.32
C ALA A 82 12.02 1.30 -0.80
N ASP A 83 12.26 1.48 0.49
CA ASP A 83 13.55 1.16 1.10
C ASP A 83 13.71 -0.36 1.20
N PRO A 84 14.74 -0.94 0.54
CA PRO A 84 14.92 -2.40 0.60
C PRO A 84 15.15 -2.93 2.02
N ASP A 85 15.66 -2.10 2.91
CA ASP A 85 15.92 -2.52 4.29
C ASP A 85 14.64 -2.75 5.11
N THR A 86 13.50 -2.31 4.60
CA THR A 86 12.22 -2.57 5.26
C THR A 86 11.55 -3.86 4.79
N GLN A 87 12.04 -4.48 3.72
CA GLN A 87 11.46 -5.69 3.16
C GLN A 87 12.08 -6.91 3.84
N LEU A 88 11.46 -7.34 4.93
CA LEU A 88 11.95 -8.42 5.77
C LEU A 88 11.10 -9.67 5.57
N ASP A 89 11.51 -10.77 6.19
CA ASP A 89 10.73 -12.01 6.17
C ASP A 89 9.59 -11.90 7.20
N GLY A 90 8.37 -12.00 6.72
CA GLY A 90 7.19 -12.00 7.58
C GLY A 90 6.42 -10.69 7.57
N THR A 91 5.13 -10.82 7.78
CA THR A 91 4.18 -9.70 7.73
C THR A 91 4.47 -8.67 8.81
N VAL A 92 4.64 -9.14 10.04
CA VAL A 92 4.84 -8.24 11.19
C VAL A 92 6.18 -7.54 11.10
N ALA A 93 7.25 -8.30 10.78
CA ALA A 93 8.60 -7.72 10.69
C ALA A 93 8.67 -6.62 9.64
N THR A 94 8.10 -6.85 8.46
CA THR A 94 8.08 -5.86 7.39
C THR A 94 7.23 -4.64 7.80
N GLY A 95 6.06 -4.86 8.35
CA GLY A 95 5.19 -3.78 8.80
C GLY A 95 5.85 -2.91 9.86
N ASP A 96 6.51 -3.52 10.83
CA ASP A 96 7.21 -2.79 11.88
C ASP A 96 8.40 -2.01 11.33
N ALA A 97 9.16 -2.60 10.40
CA ALA A 97 10.29 -1.91 9.78
C ALA A 97 9.84 -0.68 8.99
N ILE A 98 8.73 -0.80 8.24
CA ILE A 98 8.16 0.33 7.51
C ILE A 98 7.70 1.41 8.50
N ALA A 99 7.00 1.03 9.56
CA ALA A 99 6.51 1.98 10.55
C ALA A 99 7.66 2.76 11.21
N GLU A 100 8.74 2.09 11.57
CA GLU A 100 9.91 2.74 12.13
C GLU A 100 10.53 3.72 11.14
N ARG A 101 10.62 3.33 9.88
CA ARG A 101 11.22 4.18 8.85
C ARG A 101 10.37 5.43 8.60
N VAL A 102 9.05 5.32 8.68
CA VAL A 102 8.14 6.46 8.53
C VAL A 102 8.35 7.47 9.65
N GLN A 103 8.57 6.99 10.87
CA GLN A 103 8.78 7.86 12.03
C GLN A 103 10.15 8.53 12.04
N GLY A 104 11.12 7.82 11.56
CA GLY A 104 12.49 8.25 11.61
C GLY A 104 13.01 8.89 10.38
#